data_6ea687f32d7969b116d0674f2115c42e
#
_entry.id   6ea687f32d7969b116d0674f2115c42e
#
_cell.length_a   1.000
_cell.length_b   1.000
_cell.length_c   1.000
_cell.angle_alpha   90.00
_cell.angle_beta   90.00
_cell.angle_gamma   90.00
#
_symmetry.space_group_name_H-M   'P 1'
#
loop_
_entity.id
_entity.type
_entity.pdbx_description
1 polymer ?
#
loop_
_entity_poly.entity_id
_entity_poly.type
_entity_poly.pdbx_seq_one_letter_code
_entity_poly.pdbx_strand_id
1 'polypeptide(L)'
;RKKWELEKRSYTTDEPKVSATNYVAQPPDEGLRAYLFDVRRALDRKEIGLVDVRSPKEFTGEITAPPEYPMEHAQRGGHVPGAQNIPWATAVNDADGTFKSVDELKQNYAPKGITPDKEIICYCRIGERSSHSWFVLKYLLGYPQVRNYDGSWTEWGNMIGNPVEK
;
A
#
# COMPACT_ATOMS: atom_id res chain seq x y z
N ARG A 1 -17.81 0.42 -2.49
CA ARG A 1 -19.02 0.71 -1.75
C ARG A 1 -19.74 1.92 -2.34
N LYS A 2 -19.06 3.08 -2.51
CA LYS A 2 -19.67 4.33 -3.01
C LYS A 2 -20.45 4.12 -4.32
N LYS A 3 -19.83 3.49 -5.32
CA LYS A 3 -20.49 3.17 -6.60
C LYS A 3 -21.71 2.25 -6.43
N TRP A 4 -21.62 1.25 -5.56
CA TRP A 4 -22.73 0.35 -5.24
C TRP A 4 -23.97 1.13 -4.74
N GLU A 5 -23.75 2.09 -3.86
CA GLU A 5 -24.79 2.96 -3.30
C GLU A 5 -25.36 3.93 -4.36
N LEU A 6 -24.47 4.52 -5.19
CA LEU A 6 -24.89 5.39 -6.30
C LEU A 6 -25.76 4.64 -7.33
N GLU A 7 -25.44 3.38 -7.59
CA GLU A 7 -26.23 2.50 -8.47
C GLU A 7 -27.48 1.92 -7.77
N LYS A 8 -27.75 2.30 -6.53
CA LYS A 8 -28.90 1.83 -5.71
C LYS A 8 -29.00 0.29 -5.67
N ARG A 9 -27.87 -0.41 -5.63
CA ARG A 9 -27.85 -1.87 -5.51
C ARG A 9 -28.29 -2.29 -4.11
N SER A 10 -29.00 -3.43 -4.03
CA SER A 10 -29.55 -3.94 -2.78
C SER A 10 -28.46 -4.47 -1.85
N TYR A 11 -28.75 -4.39 -0.56
CA TYR A 11 -28.04 -5.10 0.50
C TYR A 11 -28.97 -6.18 1.08
N THR A 12 -28.40 -7.22 1.63
CA THR A 12 -29.11 -8.22 2.41
C THR A 12 -28.43 -8.45 3.75
N THR A 13 -29.20 -8.81 4.75
CA THR A 13 -28.73 -9.31 6.04
C THR A 13 -28.81 -10.83 6.12
N ASP A 14 -29.25 -11.48 5.05
CA ASP A 14 -29.36 -12.94 5.00
C ASP A 14 -27.97 -13.57 5.07
N GLU A 15 -27.81 -14.51 5.97
CA GLU A 15 -26.57 -15.29 6.07
C GLU A 15 -26.49 -16.28 4.90
N PRO A 16 -25.41 -16.24 4.10
CA PRO A 16 -25.26 -17.15 2.96
C PRO A 16 -25.11 -18.59 3.44
N LYS A 17 -25.96 -19.48 2.93
CA LYS A 17 -25.85 -20.93 3.17
C LYS A 17 -24.81 -21.49 2.20
N VAL A 18 -23.64 -21.84 2.71
CA VAL A 18 -22.57 -22.45 1.92
C VAL A 18 -22.44 -23.94 2.23
N SER A 19 -22.23 -24.74 1.19
CA SER A 19 -21.90 -26.16 1.34
C SER A 19 -20.40 -26.37 1.43
N ALA A 20 -19.98 -27.36 2.21
CA ALA A 20 -18.58 -27.76 2.26
C ALA A 20 -18.09 -28.19 0.86
N THR A 21 -16.86 -27.86 0.54
CA THR A 21 -16.20 -28.24 -0.71
C THR A 21 -14.94 -29.06 -0.41
N ASN A 22 -14.34 -29.63 -1.45
CA ASN A 22 -13.06 -30.31 -1.39
C ASN A 22 -11.87 -29.39 -1.75
N TYR A 23 -12.05 -28.07 -1.63
CA TYR A 23 -10.97 -27.10 -1.91
C TYR A 23 -9.78 -27.33 -0.96
N VAL A 24 -8.60 -27.45 -1.56
CA VAL A 24 -7.33 -27.53 -0.85
C VAL A 24 -6.55 -26.23 -1.13
N ALA A 25 -6.23 -25.49 -0.07
CA ALA A 25 -5.45 -24.26 -0.19
C ALA A 25 -4.05 -24.56 -0.73
N GLN A 26 -3.58 -23.73 -1.64
CA GLN A 26 -2.19 -23.75 -2.09
C GLN A 26 -1.29 -23.14 -1.01
N PRO A 27 0.02 -23.48 -0.98
CA PRO A 27 0.98 -22.78 -0.13
C PRO A 27 0.97 -21.27 -0.38
N PRO A 28 1.26 -20.44 0.64
CA PRO A 28 1.38 -19.00 0.48
C PRO A 28 2.44 -18.63 -0.59
N ASP A 29 2.14 -17.62 -1.39
CA ASP A 29 3.15 -17.00 -2.26
C ASP A 29 3.94 -15.95 -1.47
N GLU A 30 5.13 -16.33 -1.00
CA GLU A 30 6.03 -15.46 -0.24
C GLU A 30 6.52 -14.26 -1.07
N GLY A 31 6.39 -14.31 -2.38
CA GLY A 31 6.71 -13.18 -3.27
C GLY A 31 5.75 -12.00 -3.17
N LEU A 32 4.62 -12.14 -2.48
CA LEU A 32 3.64 -11.06 -2.31
C LEU A 32 3.92 -10.16 -1.10
N ARG A 33 4.68 -10.66 -0.13
CA ARG A 33 4.94 -10.00 1.15
C ARG A 33 6.41 -9.58 1.26
N ALA A 34 6.64 -8.37 1.76
CA ALA A 34 7.95 -7.89 2.17
C ALA A 34 8.02 -7.81 3.69
N TYR A 35 9.21 -8.07 4.23
CA TYR A 35 9.51 -7.99 5.66
C TYR A 35 10.50 -6.86 5.94
N LEU A 36 10.71 -6.56 7.20
CA LEU A 36 11.64 -5.51 7.65
C LEU A 36 13.02 -5.60 6.99
N PHE A 37 13.57 -6.81 6.88
CA PHE A 37 14.90 -7.01 6.27
C PHE A 37 14.91 -6.72 4.75
N ASP A 38 13.80 -6.92 4.06
CA ASP A 38 13.67 -6.57 2.64
C ASP A 38 13.72 -5.07 2.45
N VAL A 39 13.02 -4.32 3.31
CA VAL A 39 13.02 -2.86 3.28
C VAL A 39 14.41 -2.31 3.64
N ARG A 40 15.08 -2.89 4.64
CA ARG A 40 16.47 -2.53 4.96
C ARG A 40 17.42 -2.77 3.80
N ARG A 41 17.25 -3.90 3.08
CA ARG A 41 18.03 -4.21 1.88
C ARG A 41 17.78 -3.21 0.74
N ALA A 42 16.60 -2.60 0.69
CA ALA A 42 16.21 -1.66 -0.35
C ALA A 42 16.84 -0.27 -0.22
N LEU A 43 17.34 0.12 0.96
CA LEU A 43 17.77 1.50 1.26
C LEU A 43 18.81 2.06 0.27
N ASP A 44 19.76 1.23 -0.16
CA ASP A 44 20.87 1.66 -1.04
C ASP A 44 20.77 1.05 -2.45
N ARG A 45 19.58 0.57 -2.84
CA ARG A 45 19.38 -0.14 -4.11
C ARG A 45 18.44 0.62 -5.04
N LYS A 46 18.99 1.14 -6.14
CA LYS A 46 18.24 1.89 -7.16
C LYS A 46 17.26 1.01 -7.96
N GLU A 47 17.50 -0.29 -7.99
CA GLU A 47 16.64 -1.30 -8.62
C GLU A 47 15.39 -1.66 -7.78
N ILE A 48 15.29 -1.15 -6.55
CA ILE A 48 14.13 -1.33 -5.69
C ILE A 48 13.43 0.02 -5.47
N GLY A 49 12.16 0.09 -5.81
CA GLY A 49 11.33 1.27 -5.55
C GLY A 49 10.54 1.11 -4.26
N LEU A 50 10.71 2.06 -3.33
CA LEU A 50 9.91 2.13 -2.11
C LEU A 50 8.77 3.13 -2.31
N VAL A 51 7.54 2.71 -2.01
CA VAL A 51 6.33 3.55 -2.16
C VAL A 51 5.66 3.71 -0.81
N ASP A 52 5.73 4.93 -0.26
CA ASP A 52 4.94 5.33 0.89
C ASP A 52 3.59 5.85 0.42
N VAL A 53 2.52 5.13 0.77
CA VAL A 53 1.17 5.47 0.31
C VAL A 53 0.37 6.30 1.32
N ARG A 54 1.02 6.74 2.41
CA ARG A 54 0.43 7.59 3.43
C ARG A 54 0.23 9.01 2.90
N SER A 55 -0.46 9.83 3.69
CA SER A 55 -0.61 11.24 3.37
C SER A 55 0.74 11.97 3.36
N PRO A 56 0.86 13.11 2.64
CA PRO A 56 2.08 13.92 2.66
C PRO A 56 2.50 14.35 4.07
N LYS A 57 1.55 14.63 4.96
CA LYS A 57 1.82 15.00 6.35
C LYS A 57 2.42 13.87 7.17
N GLU A 58 1.97 12.63 6.96
CA GLU A 58 2.59 11.45 7.57
C GLU A 58 4.01 11.24 7.01
N PHE A 59 4.18 11.41 5.70
CA PHE A 59 5.46 11.25 5.02
C PHE A 59 6.52 12.23 5.52
N THR A 60 6.20 13.51 5.65
CA THR A 60 7.11 14.54 6.17
C THR A 60 7.32 14.45 7.68
N GLY A 61 6.51 13.64 8.37
CA GLY A 61 6.56 13.55 9.83
C GLY A 61 5.88 14.71 10.55
N GLU A 62 5.08 15.53 9.84
CA GLU A 62 4.24 16.56 10.47
C GLU A 62 3.22 15.95 11.44
N ILE A 63 2.68 14.79 11.06
CA ILE A 63 1.83 13.95 11.90
C ILE A 63 2.35 12.52 11.96
N THR A 64 2.12 11.83 13.07
CA THR A 64 2.56 10.44 13.27
C THR A 64 1.46 9.41 13.02
N ALA A 65 0.20 9.87 12.99
CA ALA A 65 -0.97 9.06 12.63
C ALA A 65 -2.05 9.92 11.99
N PRO A 66 -2.96 9.34 11.18
CA PRO A 66 -4.16 10.04 10.74
C PRO A 66 -5.04 10.43 11.95
N PRO A 67 -5.76 11.56 11.89
CA PRO A 67 -6.63 12.02 12.98
C PRO A 67 -7.68 10.99 13.42
N GLU A 68 -8.12 10.14 12.49
CA GLU A 68 -9.13 9.08 12.72
C GLU A 68 -8.58 7.92 13.55
N TYR A 69 -7.25 7.79 13.65
CA TYR A 69 -6.57 6.67 14.34
C TYR A 69 -5.44 7.18 15.26
N PRO A 70 -5.72 8.07 16.23
CA PRO A 70 -4.69 8.73 17.01
C PRO A 70 -3.89 7.80 17.92
N MET A 71 -4.45 6.62 18.23
CA MET A 71 -3.78 5.61 19.08
C MET A 71 -2.82 4.70 18.31
N GLU A 72 -2.81 4.76 16.98
CA GLU A 72 -2.03 3.87 16.14
C GLU A 72 -0.85 4.60 15.49
N HIS A 73 -0.03 5.26 16.27
CA HIS A 73 1.12 6.02 15.79
C HIS A 73 2.46 5.34 16.11
N ALA A 74 3.48 5.64 15.31
CA ALA A 74 4.86 5.34 15.62
C ALA A 74 5.47 6.47 16.47
N GLN A 75 6.51 6.15 17.25
CA GLN A 75 7.22 7.13 18.06
C GLN A 75 7.94 8.20 17.23
N ARG A 76 8.35 7.85 16.02
CA ARG A 76 9.05 8.76 15.10
C ARG A 76 8.20 9.10 13.90
N GLY A 77 8.13 10.39 13.54
CA GLY A 77 7.55 10.88 12.30
C GLY A 77 8.57 10.90 11.16
N GLY A 78 8.11 10.79 9.91
CA GLY A 78 8.94 10.77 8.72
C GLY A 78 8.65 9.54 7.85
N HIS A 79 9.63 9.10 7.04
CA HIS A 79 9.49 8.00 6.10
C HIS A 79 10.77 7.17 5.99
N VAL A 80 10.68 6.02 5.30
CA VAL A 80 11.83 5.18 4.96
C VAL A 80 12.69 5.95 3.96
N PRO A 81 14.01 6.11 4.19
CA PRO A 81 14.87 6.86 3.27
C PRO A 81 14.76 6.40 1.83
N GLY A 82 14.67 7.38 0.91
CA GLY A 82 14.55 7.13 -0.52
C GLY A 82 13.15 6.74 -1.00
N ALA A 83 12.17 6.59 -0.10
CA ALA A 83 10.80 6.26 -0.49
C ALA A 83 10.12 7.42 -1.26
N GLN A 84 9.26 7.05 -2.21
CA GLN A 84 8.45 8.01 -2.95
C GLN A 84 7.05 8.10 -2.34
N ASN A 85 6.61 9.31 -1.99
CA ASN A 85 5.26 9.50 -1.49
C ASN A 85 4.25 9.49 -2.64
N ILE A 86 3.40 8.47 -2.68
CA ILE A 86 2.30 8.32 -3.64
C ILE A 86 1.05 7.91 -2.85
N PRO A 87 0.27 8.86 -2.36
CA PRO A 87 -0.89 8.57 -1.53
C PRO A 87 -1.87 7.63 -2.22
N TRP A 88 -2.34 6.60 -1.51
CA TRP A 88 -3.24 5.58 -2.06
C TRP A 88 -4.49 6.15 -2.73
N ALA A 89 -5.02 7.26 -2.19
CA ALA A 89 -6.22 7.93 -2.71
C ALA A 89 -6.03 8.49 -4.12
N THR A 90 -4.79 8.73 -4.57
CA THR A 90 -4.53 9.21 -5.94
C THR A 90 -4.91 8.19 -7.01
N ALA A 91 -5.13 6.93 -6.64
CA ALA A 91 -5.50 5.86 -7.56
C ALA A 91 -7.01 5.68 -7.75
N VAL A 92 -7.84 6.46 -7.05
CA VAL A 92 -9.30 6.33 -7.14
C VAL A 92 -9.97 7.61 -7.64
N ASN A 93 -11.14 7.45 -8.23
CA ASN A 93 -12.03 8.53 -8.62
C ASN A 93 -12.86 8.98 -7.42
N ASP A 94 -12.77 10.24 -7.05
CA ASP A 94 -13.51 10.80 -5.90
C ASP A 94 -15.04 10.73 -6.10
N ALA A 95 -15.50 10.76 -7.35
CA ALA A 95 -16.92 10.74 -7.67
C ALA A 95 -17.62 9.44 -7.23
N ASP A 96 -17.01 8.29 -7.50
CA ASP A 96 -17.66 6.99 -7.29
C ASP A 96 -16.80 5.97 -6.52
N GLY A 97 -15.54 6.31 -6.24
CA GLY A 97 -14.59 5.43 -5.51
C GLY A 97 -14.07 4.25 -6.34
N THR A 98 -14.21 4.30 -7.67
CA THR A 98 -13.59 3.30 -8.56
C THR A 98 -12.13 3.62 -8.82
N PHE A 99 -11.35 2.64 -9.26
CA PHE A 99 -10.00 2.89 -9.75
C PHE A 99 -10.02 3.80 -10.98
N LYS A 100 -9.01 4.63 -11.10
CA LYS A 100 -8.71 5.41 -12.31
C LYS A 100 -8.33 4.48 -13.48
N SER A 101 -8.34 5.02 -14.69
CA SER A 101 -7.89 4.31 -15.89
C SER A 101 -6.40 3.93 -15.78
N VAL A 102 -5.99 2.92 -16.55
CA VAL A 102 -4.59 2.45 -16.60
C VAL A 102 -3.62 3.58 -16.92
N ASP A 103 -3.99 4.46 -17.85
CA ASP A 103 -3.12 5.57 -18.27
C ASP A 103 -2.97 6.63 -17.16
N GLU A 104 -4.06 6.99 -16.47
CA GLU A 104 -4.00 7.87 -15.30
C GLU A 104 -3.20 7.25 -14.16
N LEU A 105 -3.36 5.93 -13.91
CA LEU A 105 -2.57 5.22 -12.91
C LEU A 105 -1.08 5.23 -13.22
N LYS A 106 -0.68 5.01 -14.46
CA LYS A 106 0.74 5.11 -14.89
C LYS A 106 1.32 6.49 -14.59
N GLN A 107 0.54 7.54 -14.76
CA GLN A 107 0.95 8.92 -14.48
C GLN A 107 1.23 9.20 -12.99
N ASN A 108 0.64 8.40 -12.09
CA ASN A 108 0.92 8.53 -10.65
C ASN A 108 2.30 7.97 -10.28
N TYR A 109 2.78 6.94 -10.98
CA TYR A 109 3.94 6.16 -10.56
C TYR A 109 5.19 6.41 -11.40
N ALA A 110 5.07 6.40 -12.73
CA ALA A 110 6.22 6.47 -13.63
C ALA A 110 7.07 7.75 -13.45
N PRO A 111 6.51 8.95 -13.30
CA PRO A 111 7.29 10.18 -13.10
C PRO A 111 8.10 10.18 -11.80
N LYS A 112 7.74 9.33 -10.83
CA LYS A 112 8.44 9.14 -9.55
C LYS A 112 9.43 7.97 -9.58
N GLY A 113 9.72 7.44 -10.77
CA GLY A 113 10.65 6.35 -10.96
C GLY A 113 10.17 4.99 -10.44
N ILE A 114 8.85 4.84 -10.22
CA ILE A 114 8.20 3.57 -9.90
C ILE A 114 7.77 2.93 -11.23
N THR A 115 8.59 2.05 -11.74
CA THR A 115 8.51 1.49 -13.11
C THR A 115 8.55 -0.05 -13.08
N PRO A 116 8.01 -0.74 -14.10
CA PRO A 116 7.84 -2.20 -14.08
C PRO A 116 9.14 -3.01 -14.14
N ASP A 117 10.27 -2.38 -14.46
CA ASP A 117 11.60 -2.98 -14.46
C ASP A 117 12.21 -3.11 -13.06
N LYS A 118 11.60 -2.51 -12.06
CA LYS A 118 12.06 -2.54 -10.67
C LYS A 118 11.27 -3.53 -9.81
N GLU A 119 11.90 -4.00 -8.74
CA GLU A 119 11.19 -4.54 -7.59
C GLU A 119 10.54 -3.38 -6.84
N ILE A 120 9.23 -3.48 -6.53
CA ILE A 120 8.50 -2.43 -5.81
C ILE A 120 8.03 -2.96 -4.46
N ILE A 121 8.27 -2.19 -3.41
CA ILE A 121 7.75 -2.45 -2.07
C ILE A 121 6.85 -1.29 -1.65
N CYS A 122 5.57 -1.59 -1.43
CA CYS A 122 4.59 -0.63 -0.94
C CYS A 122 4.46 -0.75 0.58
N TYR A 123 4.37 0.38 1.27
CA TYR A 123 4.07 0.40 2.69
C TYR A 123 3.16 1.59 3.05
N CYS A 124 2.48 1.48 4.18
CA CYS A 124 1.71 2.58 4.77
C CYS A 124 1.96 2.69 6.27
N ARG A 125 0.93 2.57 7.09
CA ARG A 125 1.04 2.50 8.55
C ARG A 125 1.12 1.06 9.05
N ILE A 126 0.21 0.18 8.57
CA ILE A 126 0.04 -1.23 8.99
C ILE A 126 -0.19 -2.18 7.80
N GLY A 127 0.12 -1.80 6.57
CA GLY A 127 -0.07 -2.64 5.38
C GLY A 127 -1.46 -2.56 4.71
N GLU A 128 -2.46 -1.96 5.35
CA GLU A 128 -3.83 -1.87 4.86
C GLU A 128 -3.95 -0.99 3.60
N ARG A 129 -3.62 0.31 3.72
CA ARG A 129 -3.66 1.25 2.56
C ARG A 129 -2.67 0.85 1.47
N SER A 130 -1.54 0.26 1.83
CA SER A 130 -0.53 -0.19 0.86
C SER A 130 -0.94 -1.44 0.10
N SER A 131 -1.81 -2.30 0.65
CA SER A 131 -2.36 -3.43 -0.10
C SER A 131 -3.20 -2.98 -1.29
N HIS A 132 -3.90 -1.84 -1.17
CA HIS A 132 -4.62 -1.21 -2.27
C HIS A 132 -3.66 -0.77 -3.40
N SER A 133 -2.57 -0.07 -3.07
CA SER A 133 -1.58 0.36 -4.06
C SER A 133 -0.78 -0.81 -4.65
N TRP A 134 -0.47 -1.82 -3.84
CA TRP A 134 0.09 -3.08 -4.29
C TRP A 134 -0.80 -3.76 -5.34
N PHE A 135 -2.13 -3.81 -5.10
CA PHE A 135 -3.09 -4.35 -6.06
C PHE A 135 -3.09 -3.56 -7.37
N VAL A 136 -3.06 -2.22 -7.29
CA VAL A 136 -2.97 -1.35 -8.47
C VAL A 136 -1.74 -1.67 -9.30
N LEU A 137 -0.57 -1.68 -8.68
CA LEU A 137 0.69 -1.93 -9.38
C LEU A 137 0.77 -3.34 -9.97
N LYS A 138 0.43 -4.35 -9.16
CA LYS A 138 0.56 -5.75 -9.56
C LYS A 138 -0.49 -6.18 -10.58
N TYR A 139 -1.76 -5.88 -10.35
CA TYR A 139 -2.85 -6.44 -11.15
C TYR A 139 -3.46 -5.48 -12.17
N LEU A 140 -3.50 -4.17 -11.89
CA LEU A 140 -4.03 -3.22 -12.86
C LEU A 140 -2.96 -2.72 -13.83
N LEU A 141 -1.73 -2.52 -13.34
CA LEU A 141 -0.60 -2.09 -14.16
C LEU A 141 0.30 -3.24 -14.63
N GLY A 142 0.14 -4.45 -14.07
CA GLY A 142 0.87 -5.64 -14.49
C GLY A 142 2.36 -5.65 -14.12
N TYR A 143 2.77 -4.93 -13.07
CA TYR A 143 4.16 -4.94 -12.63
C TYR A 143 4.54 -6.33 -12.07
N PRO A 144 5.65 -6.93 -12.52
CA PRO A 144 5.95 -8.33 -12.19
C PRO A 144 6.36 -8.53 -10.73
N GLN A 145 7.09 -7.58 -10.15
CA GLN A 145 7.70 -7.70 -8.82
C GLN A 145 7.18 -6.61 -7.89
N VAL A 146 6.03 -6.85 -7.27
CA VAL A 146 5.41 -5.92 -6.31
C VAL A 146 5.09 -6.66 -5.04
N ARG A 147 5.59 -6.16 -3.92
CA ARG A 147 5.36 -6.72 -2.58
C ARG A 147 4.75 -5.69 -1.64
N ASN A 148 3.95 -6.17 -0.68
CA ASN A 148 3.39 -5.34 0.37
C ASN A 148 4.17 -5.56 1.68
N TYR A 149 4.69 -4.49 2.26
CA TYR A 149 5.31 -4.50 3.59
C TYR A 149 4.23 -4.15 4.63
N ASP A 150 3.65 -5.16 5.25
CA ASP A 150 2.53 -4.98 6.19
C ASP A 150 2.96 -4.49 7.58
N GLY A 151 4.17 -4.79 8.03
CA GLY A 151 4.76 -4.17 9.23
C GLY A 151 4.79 -2.65 9.14
N SER A 152 5.05 -2.13 7.95
CA SER A 152 4.89 -0.72 7.57
C SER A 152 5.56 0.27 8.52
N TRP A 153 5.00 1.48 8.62
CA TRP A 153 5.57 2.53 9.47
C TRP A 153 5.48 2.21 10.96
N THR A 154 4.46 1.47 11.38
CA THR A 154 4.33 1.04 12.78
C THR A 154 5.51 0.15 13.20
N GLU A 155 5.99 -0.73 12.34
CA GLU A 155 7.22 -1.49 12.61
C GLU A 155 8.46 -0.64 12.41
N TRP A 156 8.62 0.01 11.24
CA TRP A 156 9.81 0.76 10.89
C TRP A 156 10.10 1.94 11.83
N GLY A 157 9.08 2.77 12.08
CA GLY A 157 9.18 3.99 12.87
C GLY A 157 9.41 3.75 14.36
N ASN A 158 9.03 2.57 14.88
CA ASN A 158 9.27 2.19 16.28
C ASN A 158 10.56 1.39 16.47
N MET A 159 11.15 0.85 15.40
CA MET A 159 12.36 0.04 15.51
C MET A 159 13.59 0.92 15.75
N ILE A 160 14.28 0.68 16.87
CA ILE A 160 15.55 1.36 17.20
C ILE A 160 16.60 1.02 16.13
N GLY A 161 17.32 2.04 15.66
CA GLY A 161 18.40 1.87 14.68
C GLY A 161 17.97 1.89 13.21
N ASN A 162 16.67 1.91 12.91
CA ASN A 162 16.24 2.17 11.54
C ASN A 162 16.42 3.64 11.18
N PRO A 163 16.98 3.98 10.01
CA PRO A 163 17.08 5.36 9.55
C PRO A 163 15.69 5.92 9.21
N VAL A 164 15.54 7.23 9.39
CA VAL A 164 14.31 7.97 9.09
C VAL A 164 14.67 9.24 8.35
N GLU A 165 13.95 9.53 7.27
CA GLU A 165 14.02 10.78 6.52
C GLU A 165 12.75 11.62 6.76
N LYS A 166 12.85 12.96 6.62
CA LYS A 166 11.72 13.90 6.79
C LYS A 166 11.64 14.85 5.61
#